data_076c242b9cb2abe91d2d7aae803d93c2
#
_entry.id   076c242b9cb2abe91d2d7aae803d93c2
#
_cell.length_a   1.000
_cell.length_b   1.000
_cell.length_c   1.000
_cell.angle_alpha   90.00
_cell.angle_beta   90.00
_cell.angle_gamma   90.00
#
_symmetry.space_group_name_H-M   'P 1'
#
loop_
_entity.id
_entity.type
_entity.pdbx_description
1 polymer ?
#
loop_
_entity_poly.entity_id
_entity_poly.type
_entity_poly.pdbx_seq_one_letter_code
_entity_poly.pdbx_strand_id
1 'polypeptide(L)' 'MKLPILSGHEVIKILSKQGFKAARQKGSHIILVKESNTGKKAVVVPNHKEIDRGTLLEIIRQTGLTKDEFIALIK' A
#
# COMPACT_ATOMS: atom_id res chain seq x y z
N MET A 1 5.41 17.38 1.20
CA MET A 1 6.18 16.50 2.11
C MET A 1 6.83 15.36 1.33
N LYS A 2 7.98 14.94 1.81
CA LYS A 2 8.68 13.83 1.16
C LYS A 2 8.15 12.50 1.66
N LEU A 3 8.10 11.52 0.75
CA LEU A 3 7.76 10.16 1.13
C LEU A 3 8.94 9.55 1.89
N PRO A 4 8.69 8.89 3.01
CA PRO A 4 9.76 8.17 3.71
C PRO A 4 10.12 6.89 2.99
N ILE A 5 11.27 6.32 3.35
CA ILE A 5 11.65 5.00 2.86
C ILE A 5 10.92 3.98 3.73
N LEU A 6 10.16 3.10 3.08
CA LEU A 6 9.32 2.13 3.78
C LEU A 6 9.59 0.72 3.28
N SER A 7 9.43 -0.25 4.16
CA SER A 7 9.44 -1.66 3.78
C SER A 7 8.05 -2.09 3.33
N GLY A 8 7.98 -3.26 2.69
CA GLY A 8 6.69 -3.82 2.33
C GLY A 8 5.79 -4.02 3.55
N HIS A 9 6.35 -4.51 4.66
CA HIS A 9 5.58 -4.71 5.89
C HIS A 9 5.02 -3.41 6.42
N GLU A 10 5.81 -2.34 6.37
CA GLU A 10 5.35 -1.04 6.85
C GLU A 10 4.20 -0.51 5.99
N VAL A 11 4.31 -0.69 4.67
CA VAL A 11 3.24 -0.26 3.76
C VAL A 11 1.96 -1.05 4.04
N ILE A 12 2.09 -2.36 4.26
CA ILE A 12 0.93 -3.20 4.55
C ILE A 12 0.25 -2.74 5.85
N LYS A 13 1.03 -2.42 6.89
CA LYS A 13 0.48 -1.92 8.15
C LYS A 13 -0.27 -0.60 7.93
N ILE A 14 0.32 0.29 7.15
CA ILE A 14 -0.29 1.58 6.86
C ILE A 14 -1.63 1.38 6.14
N LEU A 15 -1.64 0.54 5.11
CA LEU A 15 -2.84 0.32 4.32
C LEU A 15 -3.91 -0.45 5.08
N SER A 16 -3.51 -1.28 6.06
CA SER A 16 -4.49 -1.99 6.86
C SER A 16 -5.37 -1.03 7.65
N LYS A 17 -4.86 0.16 7.97
CA LYS A 17 -5.66 1.19 8.65
C LYS A 17 -6.77 1.72 7.75
N GLN A 18 -6.65 1.55 6.45
CA GLN A 18 -7.65 1.97 5.47
C GLN A 18 -8.59 0.82 5.08
N GLY A 19 -8.46 -0.33 5.73
CA GLY A 19 -9.32 -1.46 5.43
C GLY A 19 -8.77 -2.43 4.39
N PHE A 20 -7.55 -2.24 3.91
CA PHE A 20 -6.92 -3.19 3.02
C PHE A 20 -6.48 -4.42 3.81
N LYS A 21 -6.70 -5.59 3.23
CA LYS A 21 -6.32 -6.86 3.85
C LYS A 21 -5.51 -7.69 2.87
N ALA A 22 -4.50 -8.37 3.39
CA ALA A 22 -3.71 -9.28 2.57
C ALA A 22 -4.59 -10.44 2.14
N ALA A 23 -4.84 -10.57 0.84
CA ALA A 23 -5.67 -11.63 0.31
C ALA A 23 -4.85 -12.84 -0.09
N ARG A 24 -3.64 -12.61 -0.62
CA ARG A 24 -2.77 -13.69 -1.03
C ARG A 24 -1.36 -13.16 -1.26
N GLN A 25 -0.42 -14.07 -1.31
CA GLN A 25 0.97 -13.76 -1.59
C GLN A 25 1.43 -14.65 -2.74
N LYS A 26 2.12 -14.03 -3.69
CA LYS A 26 2.67 -14.75 -4.84
C LYS A 26 4.14 -14.37 -4.94
N GLY A 27 5.03 -15.28 -4.53
CA GLY A 27 6.43 -14.98 -4.44
C GLY A 27 6.68 -13.85 -3.44
N SER A 28 7.36 -12.81 -3.88
CA SER A 28 7.65 -11.66 -3.03
C SER A 28 6.59 -10.57 -3.14
N HIS A 29 5.47 -10.85 -3.83
CA HIS A 29 4.40 -9.86 -3.99
C HIS A 29 3.21 -10.23 -3.12
N ILE A 30 2.76 -9.30 -2.29
CA ILE A 30 1.62 -9.49 -1.42
C ILE A 30 0.47 -8.67 -1.99
N ILE A 31 -0.66 -9.33 -2.24
CA ILE A 31 -1.82 -8.69 -2.84
C ILE A 31 -2.80 -8.33 -1.74
N LEU A 32 -3.05 -7.03 -1.60
CA LEU A 32 -4.01 -6.50 -0.63
C LEU A 32 -5.30 -6.15 -1.36
N VAL A 33 -6.43 -6.39 -0.71
CA VAL A 33 -7.72 -6.02 -1.28
C VAL A 33 -8.53 -5.24 -0.26
N LYS A 34 -9.35 -4.35 -0.78
CA LYS A 34 -10.31 -3.59 0.02
C LYS A 34 -11.63 -3.57 -0.72
N GLU A 35 -12.68 -4.01 -0.06
CA GLU A 35 -14.02 -3.95 -0.63
C GLU A 35 -14.69 -2.66 -0.22
N SER A 36 -15.45 -2.09 -1.13
CA SER A 36 -16.20 -0.88 -0.87
C SER A 36 -17.54 -0.96 -1.60
N ASN A 37 -18.41 0.01 -1.34
CA ASN A 37 -19.73 0.06 -1.99
C ASN A 37 -19.62 0.23 -3.51
N THR A 38 -18.51 0.80 -3.97
CA THR A 38 -18.30 1.04 -5.40
C THR A 38 -17.48 -0.04 -6.08
N GLY A 39 -17.09 -1.09 -5.34
CA GLY A 39 -16.33 -2.18 -5.92
C GLY A 39 -15.15 -2.58 -5.05
N LYS A 40 -14.23 -3.30 -5.68
CA LYS A 40 -13.07 -3.86 -4.99
C LYS A 40 -11.80 -3.20 -5.53
N LYS A 41 -10.90 -2.82 -4.63
CA LYS A 41 -9.59 -2.31 -5.00
C LYS A 41 -8.53 -3.33 -4.64
N ALA A 42 -7.54 -3.50 -5.51
CA ALA A 42 -6.43 -4.39 -5.26
C ALA A 42 -5.12 -3.62 -5.38
N VAL A 43 -4.21 -3.90 -4.48
CA VAL A 43 -2.90 -3.25 -4.46
C VAL A 43 -1.85 -4.34 -4.30
N VAL A 44 -0.79 -4.28 -5.10
CA VAL A 44 0.31 -5.23 -5.02
C VAL A 44 1.47 -4.56 -4.31
N VAL A 45 1.91 -5.14 -3.19
CA VAL A 45 3.01 -4.60 -2.40
C VAL A 45 4.16 -5.60 -2.43
N PRO A 46 5.33 -5.20 -2.95
CA PRO A 46 6.49 -6.09 -2.92
C PRO A 46 7.02 -6.22 -1.49
N ASN A 47 7.35 -7.44 -1.11
CA ASN A 47 7.87 -7.71 0.24
C ASN A 47 9.37 -7.43 0.28
N HIS A 48 9.75 -6.18 0.09
CA HIS A 48 11.14 -5.74 0.09
C HIS A 48 11.43 -4.96 1.37
N LYS A 49 12.70 -4.96 1.78
CA LYS A 49 13.12 -4.18 2.95
C LYS A 49 12.98 -2.69 2.70
N GLU A 50 13.21 -2.27 1.44
CA GLU A 50 13.03 -0.89 1.04
C GLU A 50 12.31 -0.89 -0.29
N ILE A 51 11.16 -0.21 -0.33
CA ILE A 51 10.40 -0.05 -1.56
C ILE A 51 10.89 1.24 -2.22
N ASP A 52 11.30 1.14 -3.48
CA ASP A 52 11.77 2.31 -4.20
C ASP A 52 10.63 3.31 -4.40
N ARG A 53 11.02 4.58 -4.60
CA ARG A 53 10.05 5.66 -4.68
C ARG A 53 9.02 5.47 -5.79
N GLY A 54 9.47 5.02 -6.97
CA GLY A 54 8.54 4.82 -8.09
C GLY A 54 7.50 3.77 -7.78
N THR A 55 7.93 2.66 -7.18
CA THR A 55 6.99 1.60 -6.78
C THR A 55 6.04 2.09 -5.70
N LEU A 56 6.56 2.85 -4.73
CA LEU A 56 5.70 3.38 -3.66
C LEU A 56 4.64 4.33 -4.21
N LEU A 57 5.01 5.18 -5.16
CA LEU A 57 4.05 6.08 -5.79
C LEU A 57 2.97 5.31 -6.54
N GLU A 58 3.35 4.21 -7.20
CA GLU A 58 2.38 3.37 -7.89
C GLU A 58 1.43 2.69 -6.91
N ILE A 59 1.96 2.23 -5.78
CA ILE A 59 1.13 1.65 -4.72
C ILE A 59 0.10 2.66 -4.25
N ILE A 60 0.55 3.88 -3.99
CA ILE A 60 -0.36 4.95 -3.53
C ILE A 60 -1.43 5.21 -4.59
N ARG A 61 -1.04 5.26 -5.87
CA ARG A 61 -1.99 5.45 -6.95
C ARG A 61 -3.06 4.35 -6.96
N GLN A 62 -2.64 3.10 -6.77
CA GLN A 62 -3.58 1.97 -6.77
C GLN A 62 -4.58 2.04 -5.62
N THR A 63 -4.19 2.65 -4.49
CA THR A 63 -5.10 2.77 -3.35
C THR A 63 -6.19 3.81 -3.58
N GLY A 64 -5.98 4.72 -4.51
CA GLY A 64 -6.89 5.85 -4.70
C GLY A 64 -6.63 7.00 -3.74
N LEU A 65 -5.65 6.88 -2.86
CA LEU A 65 -5.28 7.96 -1.95
C LEU A 65 -4.37 8.96 -2.63
N THR A 66 -4.38 10.20 -2.14
CA THR A 66 -3.35 11.16 -2.54
C THR A 66 -2.08 10.86 -1.73
N LYS A 67 -0.96 11.41 -2.19
CA LYS A 67 0.30 11.28 -1.46
C LYS A 67 0.17 11.82 -0.04
N ASP A 68 -0.47 12.96 0.14
CA ASP A 68 -0.64 13.56 1.45
C ASP A 68 -1.52 12.71 2.36
N GLU A 69 -2.58 12.12 1.80
CA GLU A 69 -3.43 11.22 2.56
C GLU A 69 -2.67 10.00 3.03
N PHE A 70 -1.83 9.44 2.16
CA PHE A 70 -1.02 8.30 2.53
C PHE A 70 -0.03 8.66 3.65
N ILE A 71 0.66 9.79 3.51
CA ILE A 71 1.62 10.24 4.53
C ILE A 71 0.94 10.43 5.88
N ALA A 72 -0.30 10.94 5.87
CA ALA A 72 -1.03 11.15 7.12
C ALA A 72 -1.31 9.83 7.86
N LEU A 73 -1.35 8.70 7.15
CA LEU A 73 -1.59 7.40 7.76
C LEU A 73 -0.35 6.81 8.45
N ILE A 74 0.83 7.36 8.17
CA ILE A 74 2.07 6.83 8.70
C ILE A 74 2.20 7.05 10.21
N LYS A 75 1.52 8.04 10.74
CA LYS A 75 1.59 8.38 12.16
C LYS A 75 0.96 7.33 13.06
#